data_bb9c110a3d5d275703e448c2f16bfb22
#
_entry.id   bb9c110a3d5d275703e448c2f16bfb22
#
_cell.length_a   1.000
_cell.length_b   1.000
_cell.length_c   1.000
_cell.angle_alpha   90.00
_cell.angle_beta   90.00
_cell.angle_gamma   90.00
#
_symmetry.space_group_name_H-M   'P 1'
#
loop_
_entity.id
_entity.type
_entity.pdbx_description
1 polymer ?
#
loop_
_entity_poly.entity_id
_entity_poly.type
_entity_poly.pdbx_seq_one_letter_code
_entity_poly.pdbx_strand_id
1 'polypeptide(L)'
;MRRGSCLCGAVTFAVAGEMRPVVACHCTQCRKATGNYVAATSAPRDAIAIDGSVTWFQSSPKARRGFCPTCGSNLFWDGPGANLSIMAGVLDQPTGLSME
;
A
#
# COMPACT_ATOMS: atom_id res chain seq x y z
N MET A 1 -12.41 -11.81 -0.79
CA MET A 1 -10.97 -11.56 -0.65
C MET A 1 -10.49 -10.71 -1.81
N ARG A 2 -9.73 -9.67 -1.53
CA ARG A 2 -9.16 -8.80 -2.55
C ARG A 2 -7.69 -9.12 -2.74
N ARG A 3 -7.20 -8.97 -3.96
CA ARG A 3 -5.81 -9.27 -4.30
C ARG A 3 -5.16 -8.08 -4.96
N GLY A 4 -3.84 -8.04 -4.94
CA GLY A 4 -3.07 -7.03 -5.62
C GLY A 4 -1.66 -7.50 -5.90
N SER A 5 -0.93 -6.67 -6.63
CA SER A 5 0.46 -6.96 -6.99
C SER A 5 1.21 -5.69 -7.38
N CYS A 6 2.55 -5.75 -7.36
CA CYS A 6 3.37 -4.75 -8.01
C CYS A 6 3.27 -4.88 -9.53
N LEU A 7 3.84 -3.92 -10.25
CA LEU A 7 3.77 -3.91 -11.71
C LEU A 7 4.37 -5.16 -12.36
N CYS A 8 5.51 -5.64 -11.86
CA CYS A 8 6.18 -6.81 -12.45
C CYS A 8 5.65 -8.15 -11.93
N GLY A 9 4.82 -8.14 -10.90
CA GLY A 9 4.26 -9.36 -10.32
C GLY A 9 5.14 -10.08 -9.31
N ALA A 10 6.33 -9.59 -9.02
CA ALA A 10 7.24 -10.24 -8.07
C ALA A 10 6.71 -10.19 -6.63
N VAL A 11 5.91 -9.19 -6.31
CA VAL A 11 5.24 -9.06 -5.01
C VAL A 11 3.74 -9.14 -5.25
N THR A 12 3.09 -10.07 -4.57
CA THR A 12 1.63 -10.22 -4.60
C THR A 12 1.10 -10.22 -3.17
N PHE A 13 -0.17 -9.90 -3.01
CA PHE A 13 -0.79 -9.94 -1.69
C PHE A 13 -2.28 -10.20 -1.80
N ALA A 14 -2.85 -10.62 -0.67
CA ALA A 14 -4.29 -10.83 -0.55
C ALA A 14 -4.77 -10.21 0.75
N VAL A 15 -5.95 -9.62 0.72
CA VAL A 15 -6.55 -8.95 1.88
C VAL A 15 -7.88 -9.62 2.18
N ALA A 16 -8.03 -10.14 3.40
CA ALA A 16 -9.30 -10.68 3.88
C ALA A 16 -10.08 -9.58 4.59
N GLY A 17 -11.41 -9.58 4.40
CA GLY A 17 -12.30 -8.64 5.11
C GLY A 17 -12.34 -7.26 4.48
N GLU A 18 -12.76 -6.30 5.30
CA GLU A 18 -13.07 -4.96 4.86
C GLU A 18 -11.83 -4.07 4.80
N MET A 19 -11.83 -3.16 3.82
CA MET A 19 -10.85 -2.09 3.72
C MET A 19 -11.58 -0.75 3.77
N ARG A 20 -10.92 0.27 4.35
CA ARG A 20 -11.51 1.60 4.39
C ARG A 20 -11.58 2.22 3.00
N PRO A 21 -12.40 3.26 2.79
CA PRO A 21 -12.37 4.03 1.55
C PRO A 21 -10.97 4.58 1.27
N VAL A 22 -10.67 4.81 0.00
CA VAL A 22 -9.37 5.35 -0.42
C VAL A 22 -9.26 6.79 0.04
N VAL A 23 -8.14 7.14 0.67
CA VAL A 23 -7.85 8.48 1.16
C VAL A 23 -6.66 9.03 0.40
N ALA A 24 -6.75 10.30 -0.01
CA ALA A 24 -5.65 11.00 -0.67
C ALA A 24 -4.80 11.71 0.39
N CYS A 25 -3.49 11.52 0.32
CA CYS A 25 -2.55 12.18 1.21
C CYS A 25 -1.59 13.05 0.39
N HIS A 26 -1.59 14.35 0.68
CA HIS A 26 -0.81 15.36 -0.05
C HIS A 26 0.40 15.85 0.75
N CYS A 27 0.82 15.14 1.80
CA CYS A 27 1.96 15.57 2.60
C CYS A 27 3.25 15.54 1.75
N THR A 28 4.28 16.24 2.24
CA THR A 28 5.55 16.37 1.51
C THR A 28 6.17 15.02 1.19
N GLN A 29 6.17 14.09 2.15
CA GLN A 29 6.74 12.75 1.93
C GLN A 29 5.96 11.97 0.89
N CYS A 30 4.64 12.01 0.94
CA CYS A 30 3.80 11.30 -0.03
C CYS A 30 4.03 11.84 -1.44
N ARG A 31 4.12 13.16 -1.57
CA ARG A 31 4.37 13.81 -2.87
C ARG A 31 5.72 13.44 -3.44
N LYS A 32 6.77 13.43 -2.61
CA LYS A 32 8.12 13.07 -3.09
C LYS A 32 8.25 11.59 -3.39
N ALA A 33 7.60 10.74 -2.61
CA ALA A 33 7.68 9.29 -2.80
C ALA A 33 6.98 8.84 -4.07
N THR A 34 5.92 9.52 -4.50
CA THR A 34 5.09 9.08 -5.61
C THR A 34 5.09 10.02 -6.82
N GLY A 35 5.52 11.27 -6.64
CA GLY A 35 5.48 12.28 -7.70
C GLY A 35 4.14 13.00 -7.80
N ASN A 36 3.17 12.64 -6.98
CA ASN A 36 1.88 13.30 -6.91
C ASN A 36 1.37 13.18 -5.47
N TYR A 37 0.10 12.89 -5.24
CA TYR A 37 -0.40 12.51 -3.93
C TYR A 37 -0.42 10.99 -3.79
N VAL A 38 -0.54 10.51 -2.55
CA VAL A 38 -0.79 9.09 -2.29
C VAL A 38 -2.28 8.86 -2.23
N ALA A 39 -2.75 7.82 -2.93
CA ALA A 39 -4.10 7.30 -2.80
C ALA A 39 -4.00 5.93 -2.15
N ALA A 40 -4.51 5.79 -0.92
CA ALA A 40 -4.32 4.56 -0.14
C ALA A 40 -5.56 4.17 0.63
N THR A 41 -5.75 2.88 0.75
CA THR A 41 -6.67 2.26 1.70
C THR A 41 -5.88 1.64 2.84
N SER A 42 -6.54 0.99 3.76
CA SER A 42 -5.85 0.24 4.82
C SER A 42 -6.69 -0.94 5.28
N ALA A 43 -6.02 -1.90 5.88
CA ALA A 43 -6.65 -3.07 6.48
C ALA A 43 -5.83 -3.50 7.69
N PRO A 44 -6.41 -4.29 8.61
CA PRO A 44 -5.64 -4.84 9.72
C PRO A 44 -4.46 -5.67 9.19
N ARG A 45 -3.32 -5.56 9.87
CA ARG A 45 -2.09 -6.25 9.43
C ARG A 45 -2.28 -7.76 9.31
N ASP A 46 -3.03 -8.35 10.23
CA ASP A 46 -3.28 -9.78 10.25
C ASP A 46 -4.25 -10.26 9.15
N ALA A 47 -4.91 -9.32 8.48
CA ALA A 47 -5.79 -9.63 7.34
C ALA A 47 -5.06 -9.62 6.01
N ILE A 48 -3.78 -9.25 5.98
CA ILE A 48 -2.99 -9.08 4.76
C ILE A 48 -1.91 -10.15 4.70
N ALA A 49 -1.94 -10.96 3.64
CA ALA A 49 -0.91 -11.96 3.37
C ALA A 49 -0.08 -11.49 2.17
N ILE A 50 1.22 -11.28 2.39
CA ILE A 50 2.15 -10.78 1.38
C ILE A 50 3.06 -11.92 0.95
N ASP A 51 3.19 -12.12 -0.37
CA ASP A 51 4.11 -13.07 -0.97
C ASP A 51 5.13 -12.33 -1.83
N GLY A 52 6.40 -12.67 -1.66
CA GLY A 52 7.50 -11.99 -2.31
C GLY A 52 8.26 -11.07 -1.37
N SER A 53 9.33 -10.49 -1.86
CA SER A 53 10.22 -9.64 -1.05
C SER A 53 9.88 -8.17 -1.27
N VAL A 54 9.51 -7.50 -0.19
CA VAL A 54 9.26 -6.04 -0.18
C VAL A 54 10.51 -5.36 0.40
N THR A 55 10.97 -4.32 -0.27
CA THR A 55 12.03 -3.46 0.25
C THR A 55 11.39 -2.31 1.02
N TRP A 56 11.91 -2.03 2.20
CA TRP A 56 11.36 -1.03 3.09
C TRP A 56 12.33 0.12 3.26
N PHE A 57 11.83 1.33 3.06
CA PHE A 57 12.57 2.57 3.33
C PHE A 57 12.02 3.21 4.60
N GLN A 58 12.89 3.43 5.60
CA GLN A 58 12.49 4.09 6.83
C GLN A 58 12.32 5.58 6.55
N SER A 59 11.09 5.99 6.31
CA SER A 59 10.77 7.36 5.86
C SER A 59 10.65 8.35 7.01
N SER A 60 10.43 7.85 8.23
CA SER A 60 10.37 8.67 9.45
C SER A 60 10.68 7.76 10.64
N PRO A 61 10.84 8.33 11.87
CA PRO A 61 11.13 7.49 13.05
C PRO A 61 10.09 6.41 13.34
N LYS A 62 8.85 6.61 12.91
CA LYS A 62 7.75 5.68 13.22
C LYS A 62 7.08 5.07 12.01
N ALA A 63 7.60 5.32 10.80
CA ALA A 63 6.97 4.81 9.59
C ALA A 63 8.00 4.43 8.55
N ARG A 64 7.61 3.45 7.73
CA ARG A 64 8.40 3.00 6.60
C ARG A 64 7.50 2.79 5.39
N ARG A 65 8.11 2.87 4.21
CA ARG A 65 7.41 2.69 2.94
C ARG A 65 7.93 1.44 2.27
N GLY A 66 7.00 0.60 1.79
CA GLY A 66 7.33 -0.66 1.14
C GLY A 66 7.16 -0.56 -0.37
N PHE A 67 8.14 -1.07 -1.09
CA PHE A 67 8.10 -1.07 -2.55
C PHE A 67 8.75 -2.33 -3.10
N CYS A 68 8.43 -2.64 -4.36
CA CYS A 68 9.05 -3.78 -5.04
C CYS A 68 10.48 -3.45 -5.41
N PRO A 69 11.47 -4.29 -5.03
CA PRO A 69 12.86 -4.02 -5.38
C PRO A 69 13.16 -4.18 -6.86
N THR A 70 12.31 -4.87 -7.61
CA THR A 70 12.52 -5.13 -9.03
C THR A 70 11.93 -4.04 -9.92
N CYS A 71 10.66 -3.66 -9.69
CA CYS A 71 9.99 -2.69 -10.55
C CYS A 71 9.75 -1.32 -9.89
N GLY A 72 9.99 -1.21 -8.58
CA GLY A 72 9.84 0.06 -7.87
C GLY A 72 8.42 0.46 -7.50
N SER A 73 7.42 -0.37 -7.77
CA SER A 73 6.04 -0.05 -7.42
C SER A 73 5.92 0.26 -5.93
N ASN A 74 5.30 1.40 -5.58
CA ASN A 74 4.92 1.70 -4.21
C ASN A 74 3.77 0.79 -3.80
N LEU A 75 3.92 0.08 -2.69
CA LEU A 75 2.95 -0.92 -2.27
C LEU A 75 2.27 -0.56 -0.96
N PHE A 76 3.07 -0.26 0.08
CA PHE A 76 2.57 -0.15 1.44
C PHE A 76 3.17 1.04 2.18
N TRP A 77 2.40 1.55 3.13
CA TRP A 77 2.90 2.48 4.14
C TRP A 77 2.65 1.86 5.52
N ASP A 78 3.73 1.64 6.25
CA ASP A 78 3.72 0.95 7.53
C ASP A 78 4.05 1.95 8.64
N GLY A 79 3.01 2.47 9.27
CA GLY A 79 3.13 3.42 10.36
C GLY A 79 2.60 2.85 11.67
N PRO A 80 2.36 3.73 12.67
CA PRO A 80 1.81 3.28 13.94
C PRO A 80 0.40 2.71 13.80
N GLY A 81 0.04 1.84 14.76
CA GLY A 81 -1.29 1.28 14.85
C GLY A 81 -1.41 -0.12 14.26
N ALA A 82 -2.62 -0.64 14.26
CA ALA A 82 -2.91 -2.02 13.91
C ALA A 82 -3.08 -2.25 12.41
N ASN A 83 -3.21 -1.18 11.62
CA ASN A 83 -3.49 -1.28 10.19
C ASN A 83 -2.24 -1.02 9.36
N LEU A 84 -2.20 -1.63 8.18
CA LEU A 84 -1.21 -1.36 7.15
C LEU A 84 -1.91 -0.64 6.00
N SER A 85 -1.32 0.46 5.54
CA SER A 85 -1.85 1.17 4.37
C SER A 85 -1.39 0.50 3.09
N ILE A 86 -2.29 0.41 2.13
CA ILE A 86 -2.08 -0.23 0.83
C ILE A 86 -2.32 0.82 -0.24
N MET A 87 -1.38 1.01 -1.14
CA MET A 87 -1.56 1.92 -2.27
C MET A 87 -2.73 1.42 -3.12
N ALA A 88 -3.69 2.29 -3.42
CA ALA A 88 -4.93 1.86 -4.08
C ALA A 88 -4.68 1.31 -5.47
N GLY A 89 -3.70 1.86 -6.18
CA GLY A 89 -3.41 1.48 -7.56
C GLY A 89 -2.85 0.08 -7.73
N VAL A 90 -2.34 -0.56 -6.68
CA VAL A 90 -1.79 -1.92 -6.78
C VAL A 90 -2.82 -3.00 -6.49
N LEU A 91 -4.03 -2.62 -6.10
CA LEU A 91 -5.14 -3.56 -5.97
C LEU A 91 -5.71 -3.94 -7.35
N ASP A 92 -6.08 -5.19 -7.50
CA ASP A 92 -6.71 -5.67 -8.73
C ASP A 92 -8.08 -5.01 -8.91
N GLN A 93 -8.41 -4.69 -10.15
CA GLN A 93 -9.68 -4.05 -10.51
C GLN A 93 -10.78 -5.10 -10.76
N PRO A 94 -12.05 -4.80 -10.50
CA PRO A 94 -12.54 -3.62 -9.80
C PRO A 94 -12.43 -3.78 -8.28
N THR A 95 -12.10 -2.70 -7.57
CA THR A 95 -11.97 -2.75 -6.11
C THR A 95 -13.30 -2.53 -5.39
N GLY A 96 -14.20 -1.78 -6.00
CA GLY A 96 -15.44 -1.36 -5.33
C GLY A 96 -15.24 -0.31 -4.26
N LEU A 97 -14.02 0.19 -4.08
CA LEU A 97 -13.71 1.20 -3.07
C LEU A 97 -13.97 2.60 -3.62
N SER A 98 -14.56 3.45 -2.79
CA SER A 98 -14.71 4.87 -3.11
C SER A 98 -13.47 5.64 -2.65
N MET A 99 -13.24 6.80 -3.25
CA MET A 99 -12.18 7.71 -2.85
C MET A 99 -12.81 8.91 -2.17
N GLU A 100 -12.29 9.24 -1.00
CA GLU A 100 -12.69 10.43 -0.25
C GLU A 100 -11.73 11.57 -0.43
#